data_bb65348ed438e7eb51eb105642e1a973
#
_entry.id   bb65348ed438e7eb51eb105642e1a973
#
_cell.length_a   1.000
_cell.length_b   1.000
_cell.length_c   1.000
_cell.angle_alpha   90.00
_cell.angle_beta   90.00
_cell.angle_gamma   90.00
#
_symmetry.space_group_name_H-M   'P 1'
#
loop_
_entity.id
_entity.type
_entity.pdbx_description
1 polymer ?
#
loop_
_entity_poly.entity_id
_entity_poly.type
_entity_poly.pdbx_seq_one_letter_code
_entity_poly.pdbx_strand_id
1 'polypeptide(L)'
;MKLNLKRPLVFFDLETTGVDTAKDRIVEISMVKVMPDGEEIVRTRLINPQMHIPEQATAIHGITDEDVKDAPTFAQIAKSLAHFIE
;
A
#
# COMPACT_ATOMS: atom_id res chain seq x y z
N MET A 1 -8.94 -19.16 4.12
CA MET A 1 -8.99 -18.98 5.58
C MET A 1 -10.45 -18.93 6.03
N LYS A 2 -10.82 -19.78 6.98
CA LYS A 2 -12.16 -19.71 7.56
C LYS A 2 -12.13 -18.87 8.83
N LEU A 3 -12.78 -17.71 8.77
CA LEU A 3 -12.95 -16.83 9.91
C LEU A 3 -14.43 -16.54 10.11
N ASN A 4 -14.87 -16.56 11.36
CA ASN A 4 -16.23 -16.14 11.70
C ASN A 4 -16.28 -14.63 11.81
N LEU A 5 -16.30 -13.95 10.67
CA LEU A 5 -16.29 -12.50 10.63
C LEU A 5 -17.72 -11.95 10.64
N LYS A 6 -17.93 -10.95 11.48
CA LYS A 6 -19.16 -10.14 11.47
C LYS A 6 -18.94 -8.86 10.66
N ARG A 7 -17.69 -8.49 10.45
CA ARG A 7 -17.28 -7.29 9.71
C ARG A 7 -16.14 -7.67 8.78
N PRO A 8 -15.91 -6.90 7.71
CA PRO A 8 -14.74 -7.11 6.88
C PRO A 8 -13.45 -6.97 7.68
N LEU A 9 -12.44 -7.77 7.31
CA LEU A 9 -11.10 -7.70 7.85
C LEU A 9 -10.15 -7.26 6.74
N VAL A 10 -9.28 -6.30 7.02
CA VAL A 10 -8.35 -5.78 6.03
C VAL A 10 -6.92 -6.07 6.46
N PHE A 11 -6.16 -6.69 5.56
CA PHE A 11 -4.73 -6.92 5.72
C PHE A 11 -3.99 -5.93 4.83
N PHE A 12 -2.86 -5.43 5.33
CA PHE A 12 -2.01 -4.50 4.60
C PHE A 12 -0.61 -5.06 4.43
N ASP A 13 -0.01 -4.75 3.29
CA ASP A 13 1.42 -4.92 3.07
C ASP A 13 1.94 -3.63 2.43
N LEU A 14 3.03 -3.10 2.95
CA LEU A 14 3.59 -1.82 2.52
C LEU A 14 5.02 -1.99 2.04
N GLU A 15 5.34 -1.33 0.93
CA GLU A 15 6.72 -1.12 0.51
C GLU A 15 7.05 0.36 0.69
N THR A 16 8.24 0.66 1.16
CA THR A 16 8.64 2.02 1.54
C THR A 16 10.00 2.40 0.98
N THR A 17 10.37 3.68 1.15
CA THR A 17 11.70 4.15 0.77
C THR A 17 12.78 3.72 1.77
N GLY A 18 12.40 3.20 2.94
CA GLY A 18 13.32 2.74 3.97
C GLY A 18 12.63 2.49 5.29
N VAL A 19 13.40 2.39 6.36
CA VAL A 19 12.91 2.00 7.70
C VAL A 19 12.80 3.16 8.70
N ASP A 20 13.15 4.37 8.30
CA ASP A 20 13.05 5.55 9.17
C ASP A 20 11.63 6.11 9.10
N THR A 21 10.85 5.88 10.14
CA THR A 21 9.44 6.29 10.18
C THR A 21 9.24 7.81 10.12
N ALA A 22 10.27 8.60 10.40
CA ALA A 22 10.19 10.06 10.35
C ALA A 22 10.46 10.59 8.93
N LYS A 23 11.27 9.90 8.13
CA LYS A 23 11.74 10.38 6.83
C LYS A 23 11.22 9.55 5.66
N ASP A 24 11.02 8.27 5.86
CA ASP A 24 10.68 7.37 4.77
C ASP A 24 9.18 7.37 4.49
N ARG A 25 8.84 7.06 3.23
CA ARG A 25 7.48 7.15 2.73
C ARG A 25 7.09 5.89 2.01
N ILE A 26 5.80 5.66 1.92
CA ILE A 26 5.22 4.50 1.25
C ILE A 26 5.35 4.67 -0.26
N VAL A 27 5.79 3.63 -0.97
CA VAL A 27 5.85 3.58 -2.43
C VAL A 27 4.83 2.60 -3.02
N GLU A 28 4.35 1.65 -2.23
CA GLU A 28 3.30 0.72 -2.65
C GLU A 28 2.49 0.29 -1.44
N ILE A 29 1.18 0.19 -1.62
CA ILE A 29 0.29 -0.39 -0.63
C ILE A 29 -0.52 -1.51 -1.28
N SER A 30 -0.49 -2.68 -0.68
CA SER A 30 -1.35 -3.81 -1.05
C SER A 30 -2.32 -4.06 0.08
N MET A 31 -3.61 -4.21 -0.27
CA MET A 31 -4.66 -4.46 0.71
C MET A 31 -5.49 -5.65 0.29
N VAL A 32 -5.81 -6.50 1.25
CA VAL A 32 -6.76 -7.61 1.05
C VAL A 32 -7.89 -7.41 2.04
N LYS A 33 -9.09 -7.25 1.53
CA LYS A 33 -10.29 -7.11 2.35
C LYS A 33 -11.04 -8.43 2.30
N VAL A 34 -11.18 -9.07 3.46
CA VAL A 34 -11.89 -10.33 3.58
C VAL A 34 -13.30 -10.03 4.10
N MET A 35 -14.30 -10.36 3.30
CA MET A 35 -15.70 -10.13 3.64
C MET A 35 -16.21 -11.24 4.56
N PRO A 36 -17.30 -10.99 5.31
CA PRO A 36 -17.87 -12.02 6.19
C PRO A 36 -18.24 -13.33 5.49
N ASP A 37 -18.56 -13.28 4.20
CA ASP A 37 -18.88 -14.48 3.41
C ASP A 37 -17.64 -15.21 2.88
N GLY A 38 -16.44 -14.71 3.19
CA GLY A 38 -15.18 -15.28 2.73
C GLY A 38 -14.67 -14.69 1.42
N GLU A 39 -15.42 -13.83 0.76
CA GLU A 39 -14.94 -13.15 -0.46
C GLU A 39 -13.72 -12.27 -0.15
N GLU A 40 -12.73 -12.31 -1.02
CA GLU A 40 -11.53 -11.49 -0.88
C GLU A 40 -11.47 -10.45 -1.99
N ILE A 41 -11.21 -9.21 -1.62
CA ILE A 41 -11.03 -8.11 -2.55
C ILE A 41 -9.61 -7.59 -2.39
N VAL A 42 -8.84 -7.63 -3.47
CA VAL A 42 -7.43 -7.20 -3.46
C VAL A 42 -7.28 -5.88 -4.19
N ARG A 43 -6.54 -4.96 -3.58
CA ARG A 43 -6.17 -3.68 -4.20
C ARG A 43 -4.70 -3.42 -3.96
N THR A 44 -3.99 -3.09 -5.04
CA THR A 44 -2.59 -2.70 -4.97
C THR A 44 -2.42 -1.36 -5.67
N ARG A 45 -1.70 -0.44 -5.03
CA ARG A 45 -1.46 0.90 -5.58
C ARG A 45 -0.02 1.29 -5.40
N LEU A 46 0.60 1.72 -6.49
CA LEU A 46 1.87 2.43 -6.43
C LEU A 46 1.60 3.87 -5.98
N ILE A 47 2.52 4.41 -5.20
CA ILE A 47 2.40 5.75 -4.64
C ILE A 47 3.68 6.51 -4.93
N ASN A 48 3.54 7.74 -5.43
CA ASN A 48 4.69 8.61 -5.60
C ASN A 48 5.10 9.14 -4.23
N PRO A 49 6.29 8.77 -3.71
CA PRO A 49 6.72 9.19 -2.38
C PRO A 49 7.19 10.64 -2.35
N GLN A 50 7.27 11.32 -3.50
CA GLN A 50 7.77 12.70 -3.63
C GLN A 50 9.20 12.83 -3.09
N MET A 51 9.98 11.77 -3.18
CA MET A 51 11.38 11.73 -2.85
C MET A 51 12.05 10.63 -3.66
N HIS A 52 13.37 10.69 -3.79
CA HIS A 52 14.15 9.64 -4.42
C HIS A 52 14.06 8.35 -3.59
N ILE A 53 13.85 7.21 -4.27
CA ILE A 53 13.85 5.90 -3.61
C ILE A 53 15.31 5.43 -3.53
N PRO A 54 15.86 5.24 -2.32
CA PRO A 54 17.24 4.75 -2.19
C PRO A 54 17.44 3.41 -2.89
N GLU A 55 18.59 3.21 -3.48
CA GLU A 55 18.90 1.96 -4.19
C GLU A 55 18.75 0.73 -3.30
N GLN A 56 19.04 0.86 -2.02
CA GLN A 56 18.89 -0.20 -1.03
C GLN A 56 17.42 -0.66 -0.92
N ALA A 57 16.48 0.27 -0.96
CA ALA A 57 15.07 -0.04 -0.91
C ALA A 57 14.64 -0.72 -2.21
N THR A 58 15.03 -0.16 -3.36
CA THR A 58 14.74 -0.75 -4.68
C THR A 58 15.29 -2.17 -4.79
N ALA A 59 16.46 -2.44 -4.20
CA ALA A 59 17.05 -3.77 -4.20
C ALA A 59 16.17 -4.80 -3.49
N ILE A 60 15.35 -4.35 -2.53
CA ILE A 60 14.46 -5.24 -1.77
C ILE A 60 13.13 -5.44 -2.50
N HIS A 61 12.45 -4.37 -2.91
CA HIS A 61 11.09 -4.46 -3.46
C HIS A 61 11.00 -4.26 -4.98
N GLY A 62 12.10 -3.87 -5.63
CA GLY A 62 12.13 -3.73 -7.08
C GLY A 62 11.48 -2.47 -7.64
N ILE A 63 10.94 -1.60 -6.80
CA ILE A 63 10.26 -0.39 -7.24
C ILE A 63 11.27 0.73 -7.40
N THR A 64 11.24 1.40 -8.56
CA THR A 64 12.19 2.48 -8.91
C THR A 64 11.48 3.83 -8.95
N ASP A 65 12.27 4.91 -8.99
CA ASP A 65 11.73 6.26 -9.18
C ASP A 65 10.89 6.35 -10.47
N GLU A 66 11.34 5.69 -11.53
CA GLU A 66 10.63 5.66 -12.81
C GLU A 66 9.25 5.03 -12.67
N ASP A 67 9.13 3.98 -11.86
CA ASP A 67 7.87 3.26 -11.67
C ASP A 67 6.80 4.13 -10.99
N VAL A 68 7.21 5.06 -10.13
CA VAL A 68 6.28 5.85 -9.32
C VAL A 68 6.15 7.30 -9.75
N LYS A 69 6.88 7.73 -10.77
CA LYS A 69 6.90 9.15 -11.18
C LYS A 69 5.51 9.67 -11.56
N ASP A 70 4.68 8.84 -12.18
CA ASP A 70 3.33 9.20 -12.60
C ASP A 70 2.24 8.66 -11.67
N ALA A 71 2.64 8.03 -10.57
CA ALA A 71 1.71 7.52 -9.58
C ALA A 71 1.16 8.67 -8.73
N PRO A 72 -0.05 8.52 -8.16
CA PRO A 72 -0.58 9.52 -7.25
C PRO A 72 0.24 9.58 -5.97
N THR A 73 0.23 10.73 -5.32
CA THR A 73 0.79 10.87 -3.97
C THR A 73 -0.16 10.23 -2.96
N PHE A 74 0.35 9.94 -1.77
CA PHE A 74 -0.50 9.40 -0.71
C PHE A 74 -1.69 10.32 -0.41
N ALA A 75 -1.44 11.64 -0.35
CA ALA A 75 -2.50 12.62 -0.09
C ALA A 75 -3.61 12.56 -1.14
N GLN A 76 -3.27 12.30 -2.40
CA GLN A 76 -4.24 12.23 -3.50
C GLN A 76 -5.15 11.00 -3.41
N ILE A 77 -4.65 9.88 -2.87
CA ILE A 77 -5.42 8.63 -2.81
C ILE A 77 -5.96 8.29 -1.42
N ALA A 78 -5.64 9.10 -0.41
CA ALA A 78 -6.01 8.80 0.98
C ALA A 78 -7.52 8.55 1.16
N LYS A 79 -8.37 9.34 0.53
CA LYS A 79 -9.82 9.15 0.59
C LYS A 79 -10.25 7.82 -0.01
N SER A 80 -9.66 7.46 -1.14
CA SER A 80 -9.96 6.20 -1.82
C SER A 80 -9.57 5.01 -0.96
N LEU A 81 -8.40 5.09 -0.30
CA LEU A 81 -7.92 4.05 0.61
C LEU A 81 -8.84 3.93 1.83
N ALA A 82 -9.21 5.05 2.43
CA ALA A 82 -10.11 5.06 3.58
C ALA A 82 -11.46 4.44 3.21
N HIS A 83 -11.99 4.76 2.04
CA HIS A 83 -13.25 4.22 1.56
C HIS A 83 -13.18 2.70 1.36
N PHE A 84 -12.06 2.20 0.85
CA PHE A 84 -11.86 0.75 0.69
C PHE A 84 -11.84 0.02 2.03
N ILE A 85 -11.24 0.63 3.06
CA ILE A 85 -11.10 0.04 4.39
C ILE A 85 -12.43 -0.03 5.14
N GLU A 86 -13.31 0.92 4.92
CA GLU A 86 -14.61 0.99 5.60
C GLU A 86 -15.51 -0.23 5.37
#